data_5e4e58905dbe86de01f5dcae5b3238b2
#
_entry.id   5e4e58905dbe86de01f5dcae5b3238b2
#
_cell.length_a   1.000
_cell.length_b   1.000
_cell.length_c   1.000
_cell.angle_alpha   90.00
_cell.angle_beta   90.00
_cell.angle_gamma   90.00
#
_symmetry.space_group_name_H-M   'P 1'
#
loop_
_entity.id
_entity.type
_entity.pdbx_description
1 polymer ?
#
loop_
_entity_poly.entity_id
_entity_poly.type
_entity_poly.pdbx_seq_one_letter_code
_entity_poly.pdbx_strand_id
1 'polypeptide(L)'
;MSMSVRKAGKKRSVIKPALCFLLCAAFLSGCLSGSGTGPGSAALKTIKEDTDVRESAGEPQTGQETAVSGPAERLTERAKKSLEEKRQPQIMETDWSEYFQGLNGTAVLYDAEENRYLVYNPELAETRRSPCSTFKIISSLLALENGVIDPENSVRKWSGEYFWNGEWNRDIGFEDAFRTSCVWYFRQVVDDIGKERMQEGLDALRYGNCDISDWEGSLNTNNSNRALTGFWIESSLKISPREQTEVMERIFGEDGYASAATGERLKQVMLLQEEDGLSIYGKTGMGKASGVTVDAWYTGFAETPEGNRYFCVWLGQTDGAEVTSVKAREIAVRMIKDHWRME
;
A
#
# COMPACT_ATOMS: atom_id res chain seq x y z
N MET A 1 -61.48 -17.28 -36.60
CA MET A 1 -60.33 -16.69 -37.30
C MET A 1 -59.06 -17.03 -36.52
N SER A 2 -58.33 -18.02 -37.01
CA SER A 2 -57.11 -18.57 -36.37
C SER A 2 -55.93 -17.95 -37.08
N MET A 3 -55.01 -17.29 -36.34
CA MET A 3 -53.74 -16.82 -36.89
C MET A 3 -52.58 -17.62 -36.26
N SER A 4 -52.00 -18.44 -37.14
CA SER A 4 -50.80 -19.23 -36.90
C SER A 4 -49.55 -18.35 -36.78
N VAL A 5 -48.76 -18.52 -35.71
CA VAL A 5 -47.43 -17.88 -35.54
C VAL A 5 -46.36 -18.92 -35.82
N ARG A 6 -45.59 -18.70 -36.87
CA ARG A 6 -44.42 -19.52 -37.26
C ARG A 6 -43.21 -19.29 -36.32
N LYS A 7 -42.67 -20.38 -35.76
CA LYS A 7 -41.39 -20.40 -35.05
C LYS A 7 -40.22 -20.36 -36.05
N ALA A 8 -39.36 -19.39 -35.94
CA ALA A 8 -38.07 -19.33 -36.64
C ALA A 8 -36.99 -20.06 -35.83
N GLY A 9 -36.42 -21.12 -36.42
CA GLY A 9 -35.33 -21.90 -35.82
C GLY A 9 -33.99 -21.21 -35.98
N LYS A 10 -33.28 -21.01 -34.88
CA LYS A 10 -31.90 -20.50 -34.85
C LYS A 10 -30.89 -21.65 -34.98
N LYS A 11 -30.16 -21.71 -36.10
CA LYS A 11 -29.06 -22.65 -36.32
C LYS A 11 -27.87 -22.29 -35.40
N ARG A 12 -27.43 -23.27 -34.59
CA ARG A 12 -26.19 -23.22 -33.85
C ARG A 12 -25.01 -23.62 -34.75
N SER A 13 -24.07 -22.73 -34.93
CA SER A 13 -22.78 -23.00 -35.57
C SER A 13 -21.82 -23.58 -34.52
N VAL A 14 -21.34 -24.80 -34.80
CA VAL A 14 -20.31 -25.49 -33.99
C VAL A 14 -18.95 -25.14 -34.59
N ILE A 15 -18.12 -24.39 -33.88
CA ILE A 15 -16.72 -24.15 -34.25
C ILE A 15 -15.86 -25.19 -33.54
N LYS A 16 -15.15 -26.02 -34.34
CA LYS A 16 -14.16 -26.99 -33.87
C LYS A 16 -12.83 -26.28 -33.54
N PRO A 17 -12.11 -26.66 -32.49
CA PRO A 17 -10.78 -26.12 -32.26
C PRO A 17 -9.74 -26.82 -33.15
N ALA A 18 -8.91 -26.02 -33.79
CA ALA A 18 -7.73 -26.46 -34.51
C ALA A 18 -6.57 -26.77 -33.56
N LEU A 19 -6.07 -27.98 -33.66
CA LEU A 19 -4.92 -28.50 -32.92
C LEU A 19 -3.63 -27.99 -33.60
N CYS A 20 -2.85 -27.14 -32.97
CA CYS A 20 -1.55 -26.69 -33.46
C CYS A 20 -0.45 -27.47 -32.73
N PHE A 21 0.24 -28.36 -33.45
CA PHE A 21 1.46 -29.03 -33.00
C PHE A 21 2.63 -28.05 -33.12
N LEU A 22 3.35 -27.83 -32.01
CA LEU A 22 4.64 -27.13 -32.02
C LEU A 22 5.76 -28.14 -31.88
N LEU A 23 6.63 -28.17 -32.91
CA LEU A 23 7.88 -28.93 -32.95
C LEU A 23 8.92 -28.28 -32.02
N CYS A 24 9.48 -29.09 -31.12
CA CYS A 24 10.74 -28.78 -30.43
C CYS A 24 11.92 -29.01 -31.39
N ALA A 25 12.76 -27.98 -31.54
CA ALA A 25 14.12 -28.14 -32.07
C ALA A 25 15.13 -27.81 -30.98
N ALA A 26 15.84 -28.82 -30.51
CA ALA A 26 16.99 -28.71 -29.62
C ALA A 26 18.23 -28.33 -30.44
N PHE A 27 18.98 -27.34 -29.99
CA PHE A 27 20.37 -27.14 -30.41
C PHE A 27 21.31 -27.27 -29.18
N LEU A 28 22.11 -28.30 -29.24
CA LEU A 28 23.28 -28.58 -28.41
C LEU A 28 24.54 -28.07 -29.14
N SER A 29 25.56 -27.75 -28.37
CA SER A 29 26.99 -27.58 -28.69
C SER A 29 27.45 -26.10 -28.72
N GLY A 30 28.55 -25.74 -28.11
CA GLY A 30 29.71 -26.49 -27.65
C GLY A 30 30.66 -25.65 -26.82
N CYS A 31 31.40 -26.30 -25.97
CA CYS A 31 32.52 -25.79 -25.21
C CYS A 31 33.68 -25.33 -26.11
N LEU A 32 34.41 -24.29 -25.66
CA LEU A 32 35.86 -24.24 -25.87
C LEU A 32 36.52 -23.38 -24.77
N SER A 33 37.39 -24.01 -24.08
CA SER A 33 38.37 -23.57 -23.10
C SER A 33 39.45 -22.66 -23.69
N GLY A 34 39.89 -21.68 -22.91
CA GLY A 34 41.10 -20.90 -23.21
C GLY A 34 41.72 -20.36 -21.93
N SER A 35 42.77 -21.05 -21.49
CA SER A 35 43.66 -20.70 -20.39
C SER A 35 44.65 -19.58 -20.80
N GLY A 36 44.98 -18.68 -19.86
CA GLY A 36 46.01 -17.65 -20.06
C GLY A 36 46.44 -17.02 -18.71
N THR A 37 47.49 -17.51 -18.21
CA THR A 37 48.44 -17.16 -17.14
C THR A 37 48.64 -15.66 -16.83
N GLY A 38 48.82 -15.35 -15.50
CA GLY A 38 49.31 -14.07 -14.93
C GLY A 38 50.84 -13.90 -15.14
N PRO A 39 51.62 -13.18 -14.32
CA PRO A 39 51.34 -12.32 -13.16
C PRO A 39 52.03 -10.94 -13.23
N GLY A 40 51.77 -10.01 -12.30
CA GLY A 40 52.49 -8.75 -12.18
C GLY A 40 52.32 -8.08 -10.80
N SER A 41 53.26 -8.42 -9.92
CA SER A 41 53.53 -7.79 -8.63
C SER A 41 54.30 -6.48 -8.82
N ALA A 42 53.92 -5.40 -8.07
CA ALA A 42 54.85 -4.34 -7.60
C ALA A 42 54.11 -3.48 -6.57
N ALA A 43 54.40 -3.64 -5.34
CA ALA A 43 55.47 -3.01 -4.54
C ALA A 43 54.93 -1.77 -3.76
N LEU A 44 54.89 -1.99 -2.44
CA LEU A 44 54.81 -0.97 -1.37
C LEU A 44 55.82 0.16 -1.58
N LYS A 45 55.42 1.36 -1.22
CA LYS A 45 56.33 2.41 -0.69
C LYS A 45 55.75 3.03 0.57
N THR A 46 56.34 2.60 1.67
CA THR A 46 56.36 3.25 2.98
C THR A 46 57.23 4.50 2.90
N ILE A 47 56.76 5.62 3.41
CA ILE A 47 57.62 6.75 3.83
C ILE A 47 57.24 7.07 5.28
N LYS A 48 58.24 6.96 6.14
CA LYS A 48 58.26 7.32 7.56
C LYS A 48 58.69 8.77 7.74
N GLU A 49 58.11 9.35 8.82
CA GLU A 49 58.62 10.30 9.80
C GLU A 49 59.33 11.57 9.29
N ASP A 50 58.83 12.71 9.81
CA ASP A 50 59.57 13.43 10.86
C ASP A 50 58.68 14.40 11.68
N THR A 51 58.94 14.40 12.98
CA THR A 51 58.46 15.22 14.06
C THR A 51 58.90 16.70 13.96
N ASP A 52 58.08 17.68 14.36
CA ASP A 52 58.46 18.55 15.47
C ASP A 52 57.31 19.41 16.03
N VAL A 53 57.38 19.63 17.32
CA VAL A 53 56.56 20.21 18.34
C VAL A 53 56.39 21.73 18.17
N ARG A 54 55.17 22.27 18.48
CA ARG A 54 55.01 23.43 19.35
C ARG A 54 53.60 23.58 19.92
N GLU A 55 53.50 23.50 21.22
CA GLU A 55 52.36 23.88 22.07
C GLU A 55 51.91 25.32 21.84
N SER A 56 50.60 25.52 21.79
CA SER A 56 49.96 26.70 22.35
C SER A 56 48.55 26.32 22.82
N ALA A 57 48.35 26.41 24.13
CA ALA A 57 47.10 26.20 24.81
C ALA A 57 46.06 27.23 24.38
N GLY A 58 44.90 26.74 23.92
CA GLY A 58 43.67 27.51 23.81
C GLY A 58 42.54 26.61 24.23
N GLU A 59 41.88 26.88 25.35
CA GLU A 59 40.71 26.20 25.85
C GLU A 59 39.61 26.19 24.79
N PRO A 60 38.96 25.04 24.49
CA PRO A 60 37.78 25.05 23.70
C PRO A 60 36.57 25.39 24.60
N GLN A 61 35.93 26.50 24.32
CA GLN A 61 34.57 26.77 24.78
C GLN A 61 33.68 25.63 24.35
N THR A 62 33.06 24.96 25.34
CA THR A 62 31.97 24.00 25.14
C THR A 62 30.77 24.74 24.60
N GLY A 63 30.68 24.83 23.27
CA GLY A 63 29.44 25.06 22.59
C GLY A 63 28.61 23.77 22.73
N GLN A 64 27.53 23.80 23.49
CA GLN A 64 26.50 22.78 23.41
C GLN A 64 25.95 22.80 21.97
N GLU A 65 26.45 21.90 21.13
CA GLU A 65 25.73 21.49 19.94
C GLU A 65 24.44 20.81 20.43
N THR A 66 23.34 21.53 20.40
CA THR A 66 22.02 20.93 20.44
C THR A 66 21.89 20.13 19.13
N ALA A 67 22.15 18.84 19.22
CA ALA A 67 21.87 17.91 18.13
C ALA A 67 20.40 18.10 17.74
N VAL A 68 20.16 18.72 16.58
CA VAL A 68 18.84 18.82 16.00
C VAL A 68 18.50 17.43 15.53
N SER A 69 17.68 16.71 16.31
CA SER A 69 17.17 15.40 15.94
C SER A 69 16.55 15.46 14.54
N GLY A 70 16.87 14.49 13.69
CA GLY A 70 16.34 14.41 12.35
C GLY A 70 14.79 14.30 12.35
N PRO A 71 14.12 14.58 11.22
CA PRO A 71 12.66 14.49 11.12
C PRO A 71 12.10 13.14 11.61
N ALA A 72 12.77 12.03 11.31
CA ALA A 72 12.39 10.68 11.75
C ALA A 72 12.48 10.49 13.27
N GLU A 73 13.52 11.01 13.93
CA GLU A 73 13.65 10.92 15.40
C GLU A 73 12.59 11.73 16.14
N ARG A 74 12.30 12.94 15.67
CA ARG A 74 11.25 13.79 16.26
C ARG A 74 9.86 13.16 16.12
N LEU A 75 9.58 12.54 14.98
CA LEU A 75 8.32 11.84 14.72
C LEU A 75 8.19 10.58 15.59
N THR A 76 9.28 9.83 15.77
CA THR A 76 9.30 8.64 16.63
C THR A 76 9.02 8.97 18.09
N GLU A 77 9.65 10.02 18.66
CA GLU A 77 9.44 10.42 20.05
C GLU A 77 8.04 11.03 20.28
N ARG A 78 7.56 11.84 19.34
CA ARG A 78 6.22 12.44 19.42
C ARG A 78 5.11 11.38 19.32
N ALA A 79 5.28 10.41 18.40
CA ALA A 79 4.35 9.29 18.27
C ALA A 79 4.34 8.38 19.51
N LYS A 80 5.50 8.12 20.12
CA LYS A 80 5.59 7.34 21.39
C LYS A 80 4.82 8.03 22.51
N LYS A 81 5.04 9.35 22.69
CA LYS A 81 4.39 10.11 23.75
C LYS A 81 2.87 10.15 23.62
N SER A 82 2.36 10.36 22.40
CA SER A 82 0.92 10.34 22.12
C SER A 82 0.26 8.98 22.37
N LEU A 83 0.98 7.87 22.18
CA LEU A 83 0.49 6.51 22.43
C LEU A 83 0.46 6.11 23.90
N GLU A 84 1.34 6.68 24.74
CA GLU A 84 1.39 6.36 26.18
C GLU A 84 0.32 7.10 27.00
N GLU A 85 -0.15 8.25 26.51
CA GLU A 85 -1.13 9.09 27.22
C GLU A 85 -2.60 8.71 26.94
N LYS A 86 -2.89 7.93 25.89
CA LYS A 86 -4.26 7.52 25.54
C LYS A 86 -4.73 6.36 26.44
N ARG A 87 -5.90 6.52 27.09
CA ARG A 87 -6.62 5.40 27.73
C ARG A 87 -6.77 4.27 26.70
N GLN A 88 -6.70 3.02 27.15
CA GLN A 88 -6.98 1.89 26.26
C GLN A 88 -8.35 2.07 25.60
N PRO A 89 -8.45 1.97 24.27
CA PRO A 89 -9.71 2.16 23.56
C PRO A 89 -10.72 1.08 23.96
N GLN A 90 -12.00 1.44 24.01
CA GLN A 90 -13.07 0.47 24.14
C GLN A 90 -13.26 -0.27 22.82
N ILE A 91 -13.41 -1.59 22.88
CA ILE A 91 -13.74 -2.39 21.70
C ILE A 91 -15.17 -2.93 21.90
N MET A 92 -16.05 -2.58 20.97
CA MET A 92 -17.45 -3.01 20.97
C MET A 92 -17.73 -3.83 19.72
N GLU A 93 -18.16 -5.07 19.92
CA GLU A 93 -18.67 -5.88 18.83
C GLU A 93 -20.05 -5.36 18.39
N THR A 94 -20.22 -5.21 17.07
CA THR A 94 -21.42 -4.62 16.48
C THR A 94 -21.94 -5.54 15.38
N ASP A 95 -23.27 -5.77 15.37
CA ASP A 95 -23.89 -6.55 14.30
C ASP A 95 -24.12 -5.67 13.08
N TRP A 96 -23.25 -5.82 12.09
CA TRP A 96 -23.32 -5.18 10.78
C TRP A 96 -23.58 -6.20 9.65
N SER A 97 -24.09 -7.38 9.99
CA SER A 97 -24.37 -8.45 9.03
C SER A 97 -25.23 -8.01 7.84
N GLU A 98 -26.15 -7.05 8.05
CA GLU A 98 -27.01 -6.52 6.99
C GLU A 98 -26.23 -5.80 5.86
N TYR A 99 -25.08 -5.18 6.18
CA TYR A 99 -24.23 -4.55 5.16
C TYR A 99 -23.48 -5.58 4.33
N PHE A 100 -23.12 -6.73 4.93
CA PHE A 100 -22.35 -7.78 4.30
C PHE A 100 -23.18 -8.76 3.49
N GLN A 101 -24.49 -8.92 3.82
CA GLN A 101 -25.43 -9.78 3.06
C GLN A 101 -24.89 -11.20 2.81
N GLY A 102 -24.23 -11.80 3.80
CA GLY A 102 -23.64 -13.13 3.72
C GLY A 102 -22.24 -13.19 3.11
N LEU A 103 -21.64 -12.05 2.73
CA LEU A 103 -20.24 -12.02 2.33
C LEU A 103 -19.33 -12.30 3.52
N ASN A 104 -18.29 -13.11 3.30
CA ASN A 104 -17.22 -13.32 4.27
C ASN A 104 -16.40 -12.04 4.42
N GLY A 105 -16.43 -11.42 5.60
CA GLY A 105 -15.73 -10.17 5.79
C GLY A 105 -15.84 -9.60 7.19
N THR A 106 -15.22 -8.44 7.36
CA THR A 106 -15.19 -7.68 8.61
C THR A 106 -15.18 -6.19 8.31
N ALA A 107 -15.62 -5.42 9.29
CA ALA A 107 -15.49 -3.97 9.30
C ALA A 107 -15.02 -3.49 10.67
N VAL A 108 -14.20 -2.47 10.66
CA VAL A 108 -13.73 -1.73 11.84
C VAL A 108 -13.99 -0.26 11.61
N LEU A 109 -14.62 0.40 12.58
CA LEU A 109 -14.75 1.83 12.67
C LEU A 109 -14.14 2.29 13.99
N TYR A 110 -13.18 3.21 13.96
CA TYR A 110 -12.59 3.82 15.14
C TYR A 110 -13.05 5.28 15.26
N ASP A 111 -13.71 5.56 16.33
CA ASP A 111 -14.09 6.87 16.77
C ASP A 111 -12.98 7.44 17.67
N ALA A 112 -12.26 8.44 17.16
CA ALA A 112 -11.14 9.01 17.89
C ALA A 112 -11.57 9.87 19.07
N GLU A 113 -12.73 10.55 18.97
CA GLU A 113 -13.27 11.41 20.04
C GLU A 113 -13.71 10.57 21.25
N GLU A 114 -14.41 9.47 20.98
CA GLU A 114 -14.87 8.56 22.04
C GLU A 114 -13.80 7.52 22.43
N ASN A 115 -12.68 7.46 21.70
CA ASN A 115 -11.64 6.43 21.85
C ASN A 115 -12.22 5.02 21.85
N ARG A 116 -13.04 4.72 20.83
CA ARG A 116 -13.87 3.52 20.75
C ARG A 116 -13.77 2.87 19.37
N TYR A 117 -13.58 1.55 19.36
CA TYR A 117 -13.73 0.73 18.15
C TYR A 117 -15.11 0.09 18.12
N LEU A 118 -15.80 0.20 16.98
CA LEU A 118 -16.94 -0.63 16.62
C LEU A 118 -16.41 -1.68 15.63
N VAL A 119 -16.65 -2.97 15.92
CA VAL A 119 -16.06 -4.07 15.17
C VAL A 119 -17.12 -5.10 14.80
N TYR A 120 -17.27 -5.37 13.53
CA TYR A 120 -18.00 -6.52 13.01
C TYR A 120 -17.04 -7.66 12.72
N ASN A 121 -17.34 -8.88 13.21
CA ASN A 121 -16.53 -10.06 13.05
C ASN A 121 -15.07 -9.88 13.59
N PRO A 122 -14.89 -9.81 14.91
CA PRO A 122 -13.61 -9.47 15.55
C PRO A 122 -12.45 -10.39 15.17
N GLU A 123 -12.69 -11.68 14.95
CA GLU A 123 -11.63 -12.63 14.56
C GLU A 123 -11.00 -12.25 13.21
N LEU A 124 -11.83 -11.89 12.24
CA LEU A 124 -11.35 -11.43 10.94
C LEU A 124 -10.71 -10.04 11.02
N ALA A 125 -11.20 -9.18 11.94
CA ALA A 125 -10.63 -7.85 12.16
C ALA A 125 -9.18 -7.88 12.65
N GLU A 126 -8.78 -8.91 13.37
CA GLU A 126 -7.43 -9.13 13.89
C GLU A 126 -6.54 -9.95 12.92
N THR A 127 -7.12 -10.55 11.88
CA THR A 127 -6.37 -11.42 10.98
C THR A 127 -5.57 -10.62 9.97
N ARG A 128 -4.24 -10.72 10.03
CA ARG A 128 -3.32 -10.04 9.11
C ARG A 128 -3.31 -10.66 7.72
N ARG A 129 -3.39 -9.83 6.69
CA ARG A 129 -3.40 -10.19 5.26
C ARG A 129 -2.56 -9.21 4.45
N SER A 130 -2.30 -9.52 3.17
CA SER A 130 -1.60 -8.58 2.28
C SER A 130 -2.41 -7.30 2.09
N PRO A 131 -1.80 -6.11 2.29
CA PRO A 131 -2.51 -4.84 2.11
C PRO A 131 -2.85 -4.55 0.65
N CYS A 132 -2.13 -5.14 -0.28
CA CYS A 132 -2.29 -4.88 -1.71
C CYS A 132 -2.24 -3.37 -2.02
N SER A 133 -3.19 -2.85 -2.81
CA SER A 133 -3.18 -1.45 -3.23
C SER A 133 -3.55 -0.44 -2.13
N THR A 134 -4.01 -0.86 -0.93
CA THR A 134 -4.15 0.07 0.20
C THR A 134 -2.79 0.61 0.65
N PHE A 135 -1.71 -0.15 0.45
CA PHE A 135 -0.34 0.26 0.72
C PHE A 135 0.09 1.53 -0.04
N LYS A 136 -0.63 1.89 -1.09
CA LYS A 136 -0.36 3.14 -1.83
C LYS A 136 -0.53 4.40 -0.97
N ILE A 137 -1.33 4.35 0.10
CA ILE A 137 -1.41 5.45 1.08
C ILE A 137 -0.03 5.63 1.72
N ILE A 138 0.58 4.54 2.19
CA ILE A 138 1.85 4.56 2.90
C ILE A 138 3.02 4.92 1.98
N SER A 139 3.08 4.31 0.78
CA SER A 139 4.14 4.64 -0.17
C SER A 139 4.03 6.08 -0.69
N SER A 140 2.81 6.64 -0.80
CA SER A 140 2.61 8.06 -1.11
C SER A 140 3.06 8.95 0.02
N LEU A 141 2.66 8.64 1.27
CA LEU A 141 3.09 9.37 2.47
C LEU A 141 4.61 9.47 2.52
N LEU A 142 5.29 8.33 2.48
CA LEU A 142 6.75 8.28 2.59
C LEU A 142 7.44 8.95 1.40
N ALA A 143 6.88 8.83 0.20
CA ALA A 143 7.42 9.47 -0.99
C ALA A 143 7.31 11.00 -0.93
N LEU A 144 6.19 11.54 -0.46
CA LEU A 144 5.98 12.98 -0.29
C LEU A 144 6.87 13.53 0.82
N GLU A 145 6.93 12.88 2.00
CA GLU A 145 7.76 13.31 3.11
C GLU A 145 9.27 13.29 2.80
N ASN A 146 9.71 12.41 1.91
CA ASN A 146 11.12 12.29 1.50
C ASN A 146 11.44 12.99 0.17
N GLY A 147 10.50 13.73 -0.43
CA GLY A 147 10.69 14.43 -1.69
C GLY A 147 10.92 13.52 -2.90
N VAL A 148 10.52 12.24 -2.82
CA VAL A 148 10.57 11.27 -3.94
C VAL A 148 9.45 11.56 -4.94
N ILE A 149 8.31 12.03 -4.47
CA ILE A 149 7.25 12.61 -5.30
C ILE A 149 7.28 14.13 -5.09
N ASP A 150 7.57 14.86 -6.17
CA ASP A 150 7.30 16.28 -6.28
C ASP A 150 5.90 16.41 -6.91
N PRO A 151 4.86 16.90 -6.19
CA PRO A 151 3.52 17.00 -6.73
C PRO A 151 3.42 17.78 -8.04
N GLU A 152 4.25 18.80 -8.21
CA GLU A 152 4.25 19.64 -9.43
C GLU A 152 5.00 18.98 -10.61
N ASN A 153 5.83 17.96 -10.35
CA ASN A 153 6.61 17.26 -11.36
C ASN A 153 6.64 15.74 -11.09
N SER A 154 5.48 15.12 -10.98
CA SER A 154 5.33 13.73 -10.53
C SER A 154 5.22 12.70 -11.66
N VAL A 155 5.28 13.14 -12.94
CA VAL A 155 5.10 12.26 -14.10
C VAL A 155 6.25 11.28 -14.25
N ARG A 156 5.93 9.97 -14.30
CA ARG A 156 6.87 8.90 -14.61
C ARG A 156 6.63 8.35 -16.01
N LYS A 157 7.73 7.98 -16.66
CA LYS A 157 7.70 7.47 -18.03
C LYS A 157 7.24 6.01 -18.04
N TRP A 158 6.28 5.72 -18.93
CA TRP A 158 5.87 4.37 -19.23
C TRP A 158 6.97 3.64 -20.03
N SER A 159 7.19 2.37 -19.68
CA SER A 159 8.21 1.53 -20.33
C SER A 159 7.87 1.13 -21.76
N GLY A 160 6.63 1.32 -22.22
CA GLY A 160 6.11 0.77 -23.47
C GLY A 160 5.53 -0.64 -23.32
N GLU A 161 5.62 -1.26 -22.14
CA GLU A 161 5.01 -2.55 -21.85
C GLU A 161 3.50 -2.40 -21.62
N TYR A 162 2.70 -3.25 -22.30
CA TYR A 162 1.24 -3.20 -22.18
C TYR A 162 0.73 -3.96 -20.97
N PHE A 163 -0.01 -3.27 -20.11
CA PHE A 163 -0.70 -3.82 -18.96
C PHE A 163 -2.18 -4.01 -19.29
N TRP A 164 -2.85 -4.88 -18.54
CA TRP A 164 -4.29 -5.17 -18.68
C TRP A 164 -5.19 -3.95 -18.43
N ASN A 165 -4.76 -3.00 -17.60
CA ASN A 165 -5.44 -1.72 -17.41
C ASN A 165 -4.92 -0.70 -18.41
N GLY A 166 -5.75 -0.31 -19.36
CA GLY A 166 -5.37 0.63 -20.42
C GLY A 166 -4.94 2.01 -19.91
N GLU A 167 -5.44 2.45 -18.74
CA GLU A 167 -5.05 3.73 -18.13
C GLU A 167 -3.59 3.74 -17.64
N TRP A 168 -2.97 2.57 -17.49
CA TRP A 168 -1.55 2.44 -17.11
C TRP A 168 -0.58 2.52 -18.29
N ASN A 169 -1.08 2.40 -19.53
CA ASN A 169 -0.27 2.31 -20.74
C ASN A 169 0.06 3.69 -21.31
N ARG A 170 0.56 4.56 -20.46
CA ARG A 170 0.98 5.93 -20.79
C ARG A 170 1.89 6.50 -19.71
N ASP A 171 2.59 7.58 -20.01
CA ASP A 171 3.21 8.40 -18.97
C ASP A 171 2.13 8.87 -17.98
N ILE A 172 2.38 8.76 -16.68
CA ILE A 172 1.35 8.99 -15.67
C ILE A 172 1.92 9.76 -14.47
N GLY A 173 1.17 10.74 -13.99
CA GLY A 173 1.48 11.49 -12.78
C GLY A 173 0.90 10.85 -11.52
N PHE A 174 1.26 11.39 -10.36
CA PHE A 174 0.93 10.85 -9.05
C PHE A 174 -0.60 10.70 -8.83
N GLU A 175 -1.38 11.74 -9.09
CA GLU A 175 -2.82 11.74 -8.86
C GLU A 175 -3.53 10.65 -9.69
N ASP A 176 -3.24 10.60 -10.99
CA ASP A 176 -3.78 9.58 -11.88
C ASP A 176 -3.31 8.17 -11.50
N ALA A 177 -2.04 8.01 -11.12
CA ALA A 177 -1.49 6.73 -10.68
C ALA A 177 -2.18 6.24 -9.40
N PHE A 178 -2.47 7.13 -8.44
CA PHE A 178 -3.21 6.79 -7.22
C PHE A 178 -4.67 6.42 -7.53
N ARG A 179 -5.36 7.27 -8.32
CA ARG A 179 -6.75 7.06 -8.73
C ARG A 179 -6.95 5.75 -9.48
N THR A 180 -6.09 5.46 -10.47
CA THR A 180 -6.15 4.23 -11.28
C THR A 180 -5.49 3.03 -10.61
N SER A 181 -4.91 3.25 -9.42
CA SER A 181 -4.17 2.22 -8.67
C SER A 181 -2.99 1.62 -9.45
N CYS A 182 -2.25 2.44 -10.22
CA CYS A 182 -1.18 2.04 -11.12
C CYS A 182 -0.02 1.37 -10.35
N VAL A 183 0.14 0.05 -10.54
CA VAL A 183 1.12 -0.72 -9.76
C VAL A 183 2.54 -0.39 -10.18
N TRP A 184 2.83 -0.32 -11.48
CA TRP A 184 4.19 -0.05 -11.96
C TRP A 184 4.72 1.32 -11.52
N TYR A 185 3.85 2.35 -11.44
CA TYR A 185 4.21 3.66 -10.92
C TYR A 185 4.68 3.57 -9.46
N PHE A 186 3.87 2.90 -8.62
CA PHE A 186 4.18 2.75 -7.21
C PHE A 186 5.32 1.77 -6.94
N ARG A 187 5.60 0.81 -7.85
CA ARG A 187 6.81 0.00 -7.77
C ARG A 187 8.05 0.88 -7.89
N GLN A 188 8.09 1.78 -8.88
CA GLN A 188 9.18 2.73 -9.04
C GLN A 188 9.29 3.69 -7.85
N VAL A 189 8.15 4.18 -7.31
CA VAL A 189 8.13 5.04 -6.10
C VAL A 189 8.75 4.32 -4.92
N VAL A 190 8.38 3.07 -4.67
CA VAL A 190 8.95 2.26 -3.58
C VAL A 190 10.44 2.04 -3.76
N ASP A 191 10.91 1.77 -4.98
CA ASP A 191 12.33 1.62 -5.29
C ASP A 191 13.12 2.91 -5.05
N ASP A 192 12.55 4.07 -5.39
CA ASP A 192 13.19 5.38 -5.17
C ASP A 192 13.19 5.82 -3.69
N ILE A 193 12.18 5.41 -2.89
CA ILE A 193 12.23 5.57 -1.43
C ILE A 193 13.40 4.78 -0.85
N GLY A 194 13.61 3.57 -1.33
CA GLY A 194 14.64 2.66 -0.87
C GLY A 194 14.25 1.88 0.39
N LYS A 195 14.98 0.78 0.62
CA LYS A 195 14.62 -0.21 1.65
C LYS A 195 14.72 0.34 3.06
N GLU A 196 15.76 1.11 3.34
CA GLU A 196 16.03 1.68 4.66
C GLU A 196 14.90 2.64 5.09
N ARG A 197 14.60 3.66 4.26
CA ARG A 197 13.54 4.64 4.57
C ARG A 197 12.15 4.01 4.61
N MET A 198 11.92 2.99 3.78
CA MET A 198 10.68 2.24 3.81
C MET A 198 10.52 1.52 5.15
N GLN A 199 11.57 0.83 5.63
CA GLN A 199 11.55 0.15 6.93
C GLN A 199 11.32 1.13 8.08
N GLU A 200 12.08 2.23 8.11
CA GLU A 200 11.93 3.29 9.11
C GLU A 200 10.50 3.83 9.16
N GLY A 201 9.89 4.09 8.01
CA GLY A 201 8.51 4.58 7.92
C GLY A 201 7.49 3.55 8.41
N LEU A 202 7.65 2.27 8.06
CA LEU A 202 6.76 1.21 8.53
C LEU A 202 6.88 0.98 10.04
N ASP A 203 8.09 1.03 10.58
CA ASP A 203 8.34 0.88 12.02
C ASP A 203 7.74 2.06 12.79
N ALA A 204 7.91 3.29 12.31
CA ALA A 204 7.32 4.49 12.90
C ALA A 204 5.79 4.44 12.90
N LEU A 205 5.19 3.94 11.81
CA LEU A 205 3.74 3.75 11.69
C LEU A 205 3.24 2.49 12.38
N ARG A 206 4.12 1.59 12.83
CA ARG A 206 3.76 0.25 13.35
C ARG A 206 2.84 -0.48 12.37
N TYR A 207 3.23 -0.50 11.11
CA TYR A 207 2.40 -1.01 10.02
C TYR A 207 2.37 -2.54 10.00
N GLY A 208 1.36 -3.14 10.61
CA GLY A 208 1.16 -4.59 10.63
C GLY A 208 2.38 -5.35 11.17
N ASN A 209 2.96 -6.25 10.35
CA ASN A 209 4.16 -7.01 10.73
C ASN A 209 5.48 -6.32 10.34
N CYS A 210 5.44 -5.17 9.70
CA CYS A 210 6.61 -4.40 9.22
C CYS A 210 7.59 -5.23 8.36
N ASP A 211 7.16 -6.36 7.79
CA ASP A 211 8.03 -7.30 7.08
C ASP A 211 8.17 -6.94 5.58
N ILE A 212 9.32 -6.40 5.22
CA ILE A 212 9.72 -6.09 3.84
C ILE A 212 10.84 -7.01 3.34
N SER A 213 10.99 -8.20 3.95
CA SER A 213 12.07 -9.15 3.61
C SER A 213 12.00 -9.59 2.14
N ASP A 214 10.80 -9.79 1.59
CA ASP A 214 10.58 -10.10 0.18
C ASP A 214 10.38 -8.80 -0.63
N TRP A 215 11.40 -7.94 -0.67
CA TRP A 215 11.36 -6.62 -1.33
C TRP A 215 10.84 -6.65 -2.75
N GLU A 216 11.31 -7.61 -3.54
CA GLU A 216 10.93 -7.79 -4.93
C GLU A 216 9.50 -8.33 -5.10
N GLY A 217 8.98 -8.99 -4.08
CA GLY A 217 7.75 -9.76 -4.15
C GLY A 217 7.86 -11.00 -5.02
N SER A 218 6.95 -11.91 -4.84
CA SER A 218 6.94 -13.19 -5.55
C SER A 218 6.23 -13.10 -6.89
N LEU A 219 6.83 -13.66 -7.94
CA LEU A 219 6.12 -13.96 -9.18
C LEU A 219 5.18 -15.15 -8.94
N ASN A 220 3.94 -15.04 -9.38
CA ASN A 220 2.94 -16.09 -9.26
C ASN A 220 2.06 -16.19 -10.51
N THR A 221 1.07 -17.08 -10.50
CA THR A 221 0.16 -17.28 -11.64
C THR A 221 -0.71 -16.06 -11.97
N ASN A 222 -0.91 -15.18 -11.00
CA ASN A 222 -1.70 -13.94 -11.18
C ASN A 222 -0.81 -12.77 -11.61
N ASN A 223 0.49 -12.85 -11.32
CA ASN A 223 1.41 -11.76 -11.54
C ASN A 223 2.80 -12.29 -11.95
N SER A 224 3.02 -12.40 -13.25
CA SER A 224 4.28 -12.83 -13.86
C SER A 224 5.20 -11.68 -14.23
N ASN A 225 4.80 -10.43 -13.94
CA ASN A 225 5.52 -9.22 -14.32
C ASN A 225 6.11 -8.51 -13.09
N ARG A 226 7.43 -8.30 -13.07
CA ARG A 226 8.15 -7.62 -11.99
C ARG A 226 7.68 -6.19 -11.73
N ALA A 227 7.21 -5.47 -12.75
CA ALA A 227 6.64 -4.14 -12.60
C ALA A 227 5.35 -4.13 -11.76
N LEU A 228 4.77 -5.30 -11.51
CA LEU A 228 3.52 -5.49 -10.78
C LEU A 228 3.71 -6.30 -9.49
N THR A 229 4.93 -6.52 -9.01
CA THR A 229 5.23 -7.22 -7.75
C THR A 229 5.79 -6.28 -6.68
N GLY A 230 5.85 -6.76 -5.45
CA GLY A 230 6.43 -6.07 -4.31
C GLY A 230 6.01 -6.72 -2.99
N PHE A 231 6.73 -6.44 -1.92
CA PHE A 231 6.48 -7.01 -0.58
C PHE A 231 5.05 -6.77 -0.07
N TRP A 232 4.31 -5.80 -0.62
CA TRP A 232 2.92 -5.46 -0.23
C TRP A 232 1.85 -6.18 -1.08
N ILE A 233 2.24 -6.95 -2.11
CA ILE A 233 1.33 -7.66 -3.02
C ILE A 233 1.51 -9.16 -2.81
N GLU A 234 0.57 -9.77 -2.07
CA GLU A 234 0.52 -11.23 -1.84
C GLU A 234 1.87 -11.81 -1.32
N SER A 235 2.64 -11.00 -0.56
CA SER A 235 4.00 -11.30 -0.15
C SER A 235 4.21 -11.13 1.36
N SER A 236 5.41 -10.70 1.82
CA SER A 236 5.82 -10.71 3.23
C SER A 236 5.04 -9.74 4.12
N LEU A 237 4.71 -8.53 3.61
CA LEU A 237 4.01 -7.52 4.40
C LEU A 237 2.54 -7.90 4.63
N LYS A 238 2.13 -7.90 5.90
CA LYS A 238 0.77 -8.24 6.33
C LYS A 238 0.26 -7.23 7.36
N ILE A 239 -1.03 -6.93 7.28
CA ILE A 239 -1.73 -6.03 8.20
C ILE A 239 -3.17 -6.50 8.41
N SER A 240 -3.73 -6.29 9.60
CA SER A 240 -5.12 -6.60 9.89
C SER A 240 -6.05 -5.40 9.62
N PRO A 241 -7.36 -5.62 9.46
CA PRO A 241 -8.33 -4.52 9.34
C PRO A 241 -8.28 -3.53 10.51
N ARG A 242 -8.11 -4.01 11.75
CA ARG A 242 -7.98 -3.11 12.91
C ARG A 242 -6.70 -2.29 12.83
N GLU A 243 -5.56 -2.92 12.54
CA GLU A 243 -4.29 -2.19 12.37
C GLU A 243 -4.34 -1.16 11.24
N GLN A 244 -5.12 -1.39 10.16
CA GLN A 244 -5.35 -0.39 9.11
C GLN A 244 -5.99 0.88 9.68
N THR A 245 -6.99 0.77 10.56
CA THR A 245 -7.62 1.95 11.17
C THR A 245 -6.68 2.68 12.11
N GLU A 246 -5.86 1.95 12.88
CA GLU A 246 -4.83 2.54 13.74
C GLU A 246 -3.76 3.29 12.93
N VAL A 247 -3.38 2.75 11.78
CA VAL A 247 -2.41 3.41 10.89
C VAL A 247 -3.03 4.69 10.29
N MET A 248 -4.29 4.68 9.90
CA MET A 248 -4.96 5.89 9.41
C MET A 248 -5.01 6.97 10.49
N GLU A 249 -5.30 6.61 11.73
CA GLU A 249 -5.27 7.55 12.87
C GLU A 249 -3.85 8.10 13.10
N ARG A 250 -2.82 7.24 13.06
CA ARG A 250 -1.41 7.70 13.19
C ARG A 250 -0.97 8.62 12.07
N ILE A 251 -1.59 8.56 10.90
CA ILE A 251 -1.26 9.45 9.77
C ILE A 251 -2.04 10.77 9.85
N PHE A 252 -3.37 10.71 10.09
CA PHE A 252 -4.29 11.83 9.93
C PHE A 252 -4.88 12.34 11.24
N GLY A 253 -4.51 11.77 12.39
CA GLY A 253 -4.93 12.24 13.71
C GLY A 253 -4.30 13.58 14.08
N GLU A 254 -4.68 14.13 15.23
CA GLU A 254 -4.25 15.46 15.72
C GLU A 254 -2.72 15.61 15.76
N ASP A 255 -2.03 14.57 16.25
CA ASP A 255 -0.56 14.48 16.28
C ASP A 255 -0.02 13.55 15.18
N GLY A 256 -0.65 13.58 14.01
CA GLY A 256 -0.38 12.63 12.92
C GLY A 256 1.06 12.66 12.40
N TYR A 257 1.46 11.55 11.77
CA TYR A 257 2.78 11.39 11.16
C TYR A 257 2.98 12.33 9.97
N ALA A 258 1.92 12.57 9.19
CA ALA A 258 1.99 13.41 8.00
C ALA A 258 2.26 14.88 8.36
N SER A 259 3.19 15.52 7.66
CA SER A 259 3.26 16.99 7.66
C SER A 259 1.96 17.57 7.10
N ALA A 260 1.62 18.81 7.45
CA ALA A 260 0.40 19.45 6.97
C ALA A 260 0.29 19.43 5.43
N ALA A 261 1.40 19.72 4.73
CA ALA A 261 1.43 19.70 3.27
C ALA A 261 1.21 18.30 2.68
N THR A 262 1.85 17.28 3.26
CA THR A 262 1.65 15.89 2.84
C THR A 262 0.24 15.41 3.15
N GLY A 263 -0.30 15.74 4.34
CA GLY A 263 -1.66 15.40 4.73
C GLY A 263 -2.70 15.93 3.73
N GLU A 264 -2.60 17.21 3.38
CA GLU A 264 -3.49 17.83 2.39
C GLU A 264 -3.35 17.18 1.00
N ARG A 265 -2.14 16.89 0.55
CA ARG A 265 -1.94 16.23 -0.74
C ARG A 265 -2.49 14.79 -0.76
N LEU A 266 -2.35 14.05 0.35
CA LEU A 266 -2.96 12.72 0.49
C LEU A 266 -4.49 12.81 0.50
N LYS A 267 -5.09 13.76 1.23
CA LYS A 267 -6.53 14.00 1.20
C LYS A 267 -7.04 14.24 -0.21
N GLN A 268 -6.37 15.09 -1.00
CA GLN A 268 -6.76 15.36 -2.39
C GLN A 268 -6.85 14.08 -3.24
N VAL A 269 -5.88 13.18 -3.15
CA VAL A 269 -5.88 11.94 -3.96
C VAL A 269 -6.74 10.83 -3.37
N MET A 270 -7.05 10.88 -2.07
CA MET A 270 -7.88 9.91 -1.36
C MET A 270 -9.36 10.29 -1.35
N LEU A 271 -9.73 11.54 -1.65
CA LEU A 271 -11.11 12.02 -1.60
C LEU A 271 -12.01 11.19 -2.53
N LEU A 272 -13.01 10.57 -1.95
CA LEU A 272 -14.04 9.81 -2.67
C LEU A 272 -15.29 10.66 -2.90
N GLN A 273 -15.76 11.33 -1.84
CA GLN A 273 -16.95 12.16 -1.87
C GLN A 273 -16.95 13.18 -0.74
N GLU A 274 -17.66 14.28 -0.95
CA GLU A 274 -17.93 15.32 0.02
C GLU A 274 -19.42 15.71 -0.09
N GLU A 275 -20.18 15.59 1.00
CA GLU A 275 -21.63 15.83 1.03
C GLU A 275 -22.06 16.17 2.45
N ASP A 276 -22.80 17.26 2.63
CA ASP A 276 -23.47 17.65 3.89
C ASP A 276 -22.54 17.69 5.13
N GLY A 277 -21.30 18.14 4.97
CA GLY A 277 -20.32 18.20 6.05
C GLY A 277 -19.57 16.88 6.32
N LEU A 278 -19.84 15.84 5.55
CA LEU A 278 -19.14 14.57 5.59
C LEU A 278 -18.21 14.45 4.38
N SER A 279 -16.91 14.32 4.62
CA SER A 279 -15.92 14.01 3.59
C SER A 279 -15.34 12.62 3.82
N ILE A 280 -15.38 11.76 2.81
CA ILE A 280 -14.86 10.38 2.89
C ILE A 280 -13.63 10.23 2.02
N TYR A 281 -12.53 9.80 2.65
CA TYR A 281 -11.23 9.58 2.04
C TYR A 281 -10.86 8.10 2.14
N GLY A 282 -10.28 7.53 1.09
CA GLY A 282 -9.84 6.14 1.20
C GLY A 282 -9.20 5.55 -0.05
N LYS A 283 -8.73 4.31 0.11
CA LYS A 283 -8.08 3.55 -0.96
C LYS A 283 -8.57 2.11 -0.98
N THR A 284 -8.90 1.65 -2.17
CA THR A 284 -9.20 0.24 -2.42
C THR A 284 -7.94 -0.60 -2.55
N GLY A 285 -8.03 -1.88 -2.14
CA GLY A 285 -7.02 -2.90 -2.37
C GLY A 285 -7.65 -4.19 -2.85
N MET A 286 -6.95 -4.98 -3.67
CA MET A 286 -7.42 -6.27 -4.13
C MET A 286 -6.24 -7.21 -4.34
N GLY A 287 -6.33 -8.40 -3.76
CA GLY A 287 -5.42 -9.52 -3.95
C GLY A 287 -6.15 -10.72 -4.54
N LYS A 288 -5.44 -11.52 -5.35
CA LYS A 288 -5.98 -12.71 -5.99
C LYS A 288 -5.08 -13.91 -5.76
N ALA A 289 -5.69 -15.07 -5.53
CA ALA A 289 -5.01 -16.36 -5.56
C ALA A 289 -5.68 -17.23 -6.64
N SER A 290 -4.87 -17.75 -7.57
CA SER A 290 -5.36 -18.57 -8.69
C SER A 290 -6.54 -17.94 -9.45
N GLY A 291 -6.49 -16.63 -9.66
CA GLY A 291 -7.52 -15.85 -10.37
C GLY A 291 -8.74 -15.47 -9.53
N VAL A 292 -8.88 -16.00 -8.31
CA VAL A 292 -9.99 -15.70 -7.39
C VAL A 292 -9.57 -14.56 -6.45
N THR A 293 -10.47 -13.61 -6.22
CA THR A 293 -10.25 -12.54 -5.22
C THR A 293 -10.27 -13.15 -3.82
N VAL A 294 -9.15 -13.06 -3.11
CA VAL A 294 -8.99 -13.53 -1.73
C VAL A 294 -8.94 -12.40 -0.73
N ASP A 295 -8.55 -11.21 -1.16
CA ASP A 295 -8.52 -9.99 -0.37
C ASP A 295 -9.16 -8.85 -1.16
N ALA A 296 -10.18 -8.22 -0.61
CA ALA A 296 -10.80 -7.02 -1.14
C ALA A 296 -10.96 -6.00 -0.01
N TRP A 297 -10.28 -4.87 -0.15
CA TRP A 297 -10.12 -3.85 0.89
C TRP A 297 -10.73 -2.52 0.51
N TYR A 298 -11.22 -1.80 1.49
CA TYR A 298 -11.35 -0.36 1.47
C TYR A 298 -11.00 0.19 2.85
N THR A 299 -9.97 1.03 2.92
CA THR A 299 -9.51 1.67 4.16
C THR A 299 -9.33 3.15 3.98
N GLY A 300 -9.53 3.90 5.05
CA GLY A 300 -9.43 5.35 5.04
C GLY A 300 -10.01 5.99 6.29
N PHE A 301 -10.51 7.20 6.13
CA PHE A 301 -11.16 7.95 7.19
C PHE A 301 -12.28 8.84 6.64
N ALA A 302 -13.14 9.28 7.54
CA ALA A 302 -14.16 10.26 7.27
C ALA A 302 -13.94 11.48 8.19
N GLU A 303 -14.01 12.68 7.63
CA GLU A 303 -14.05 13.93 8.37
C GLU A 303 -15.50 14.34 8.56
N THR A 304 -15.85 14.64 9.79
CA THR A 304 -17.17 15.14 10.21
C THR A 304 -16.98 16.38 11.08
N PRO A 305 -18.00 17.22 11.30
CA PRO A 305 -17.91 18.33 12.24
C PRO A 305 -17.58 17.91 13.68
N GLU A 306 -17.89 16.66 14.06
CA GLU A 306 -17.63 16.08 15.38
C GLU A 306 -16.24 15.43 15.48
N GLY A 307 -15.45 15.38 14.38
CA GLY A 307 -14.11 14.79 14.38
C GLY A 307 -13.93 13.67 13.36
N ASN A 308 -12.78 13.05 13.39
CA ASN A 308 -12.41 12.03 12.43
C ASN A 308 -12.88 10.62 12.86
N ARG A 309 -13.36 9.87 11.89
CA ARG A 309 -13.71 8.45 12.00
C ARG A 309 -12.82 7.63 11.07
N TYR A 310 -12.03 6.71 11.59
CA TYR A 310 -11.12 5.88 10.81
C TYR A 310 -11.76 4.52 10.57
N PHE A 311 -11.65 4.00 9.34
CA PHE A 311 -12.36 2.77 9.00
C PHE A 311 -11.53 1.83 8.13
N CYS A 312 -11.86 0.53 8.23
CA CYS A 312 -11.42 -0.48 7.29
C CYS A 312 -12.52 -1.52 7.08
N VAL A 313 -12.82 -1.82 5.83
CA VAL A 313 -13.66 -2.96 5.43
C VAL A 313 -12.79 -3.92 4.62
N TRP A 314 -12.83 -5.20 5.01
CA TRP A 314 -12.23 -6.29 4.28
C TRP A 314 -13.26 -7.35 3.92
N LEU A 315 -13.17 -7.86 2.69
CA LEU A 315 -13.94 -8.98 2.20
C LEU A 315 -13.00 -10.07 1.69
N GLY A 316 -13.25 -11.32 2.08
CA GLY A 316 -12.57 -12.50 1.60
C GLY A 316 -13.41 -13.30 0.62
N GLN A 317 -12.81 -14.34 0.04
CA GLN A 317 -13.52 -15.27 -0.82
C GLN A 317 -14.81 -15.75 -0.17
N THR A 318 -15.90 -15.74 -0.93
CA THR A 318 -17.23 -16.15 -0.50
C THR A 318 -17.82 -17.07 -1.55
N ASP A 319 -18.27 -18.25 -1.15
CA ASP A 319 -18.85 -19.23 -2.07
C ASP A 319 -20.12 -18.68 -2.73
N GLY A 320 -20.18 -18.79 -4.06
CA GLY A 320 -21.33 -18.34 -4.84
C GLY A 320 -21.48 -16.81 -4.97
N ALA A 321 -20.55 -16.01 -4.45
CA ALA A 321 -20.60 -14.57 -4.55
C ALA A 321 -19.32 -13.99 -5.17
N GLU A 322 -19.48 -12.94 -5.97
CA GLU A 322 -18.35 -12.15 -6.47
C GLU A 322 -17.89 -11.17 -5.39
N VAL A 323 -16.61 -11.24 -5.03
CA VAL A 323 -15.96 -10.35 -4.06
C VAL A 323 -15.08 -9.35 -4.80
N THR A 324 -15.30 -8.05 -4.55
CA THR A 324 -14.55 -6.97 -5.17
C THR A 324 -14.24 -5.84 -4.16
N SER A 325 -13.17 -5.09 -4.42
CA SER A 325 -12.87 -3.90 -3.63
C SER A 325 -13.91 -2.77 -3.81
N VAL A 326 -14.68 -2.80 -4.88
CA VAL A 326 -15.83 -1.90 -5.06
C VAL A 326 -16.91 -2.20 -4.04
N LYS A 327 -17.23 -3.50 -3.81
CA LYS A 327 -18.18 -3.91 -2.76
C LYS A 327 -17.71 -3.53 -1.37
N ALA A 328 -16.41 -3.72 -1.06
CA ALA A 328 -15.84 -3.30 0.21
C ALA A 328 -16.02 -1.78 0.43
N ARG A 329 -15.80 -0.99 -0.61
CA ARG A 329 -16.03 0.46 -0.59
C ARG A 329 -17.51 0.81 -0.38
N GLU A 330 -18.41 0.16 -1.09
CA GLU A 330 -19.86 0.40 -0.98
C GLU A 330 -20.36 0.11 0.44
N ILE A 331 -19.91 -1.00 1.05
CA ILE A 331 -20.21 -1.32 2.44
C ILE A 331 -19.69 -0.23 3.38
N ALA A 332 -18.43 0.17 3.25
CA ALA A 332 -17.84 1.19 4.11
C ALA A 332 -18.59 2.53 4.00
N VAL A 333 -18.85 2.99 2.79
CA VAL A 333 -19.57 4.27 2.55
C VAL A 333 -20.97 4.23 3.16
N ARG A 334 -21.70 3.13 2.98
CA ARG A 334 -23.05 2.97 3.54
C ARG A 334 -23.00 2.98 5.07
N MET A 335 -22.10 2.19 5.68
CA MET A 335 -21.93 2.15 7.14
C MET A 335 -21.60 3.53 7.72
N ILE A 336 -20.66 4.25 7.11
CA ILE A 336 -20.26 5.58 7.57
C ILE A 336 -21.44 6.55 7.49
N LYS A 337 -22.17 6.58 6.36
CA LYS A 337 -23.33 7.45 6.18
C LYS A 337 -24.48 7.14 7.14
N ASP A 338 -24.75 5.87 7.39
CA ASP A 338 -25.81 5.46 8.28
C ASP A 338 -25.44 5.75 9.75
N HIS A 339 -24.16 5.55 10.13
CA HIS A 339 -23.67 5.89 11.46
C HIS A 339 -23.69 7.40 11.72
N TRP A 340 -23.23 8.21 10.76
CA TRP A 340 -23.26 9.68 10.79
C TRP A 340 -24.67 10.27 10.93
N ARG A 341 -25.67 9.67 10.30
CA ARG A 341 -27.06 10.18 10.34
C ARG A 341 -27.80 9.81 11.63
N MET A 342 -27.28 8.89 12.42
CA MET A 342 -27.91 8.43 13.69
C MET A 342 -27.38 9.19 14.92
N GLU A 343 -26.29 9.92 14.79
CA GLU A 343 -25.75 10.83 15.80
C GLU A 343 -26.33 12.24 15.62
#